data_0f939cb5d1ae7a547f443da58a9bf94b
#
_entry.id   0f939cb5d1ae7a547f443da58a9bf94b
#
_cell.length_a   1.000
_cell.length_b   1.000
_cell.length_c   1.000
_cell.angle_alpha   90.00
_cell.angle_beta   90.00
_cell.angle_gamma   90.00
#
_symmetry.space_group_name_H-M   'P 1'
#
loop_
_entity.id
_entity.type
_entity.pdbx_description
1 polymer ?
#
loop_
_entity_poly.entity_id
_entity_poly.type
_entity_poly.pdbx_seq_one_letter_code
_entity_poly.pdbx_strand_id
1 'polypeptide(L)' 'MDAKELRSKNETQLNEELSGLLREQFNLRMQKGTGQLNNSARMKGVRRDVARVLTVINEKQKEKSTGDAE' A
#
# COMPACT_ATOMS: atom_id res chain seq x y z
N MET A 1 -3.56 -4.80 8.59
CA MET A 1 -2.22 -4.85 8.00
C MET A 1 -1.23 -4.14 8.89
N ASP A 2 -0.20 -4.85 9.29
CA ASP A 2 0.76 -4.36 10.28
C ASP A 2 2.11 -4.09 9.60
N ALA A 3 2.76 -2.99 9.97
CA ALA A 3 4.06 -2.66 9.40
C ALA A 3 5.09 -3.75 9.68
N LYS A 4 4.98 -4.39 10.83
CA LYS A 4 5.89 -5.47 11.19
C LYS A 4 5.75 -6.65 10.23
N GLU A 5 4.53 -7.00 9.89
CA GLU A 5 4.27 -8.05 8.91
C GLU A 5 4.81 -7.66 7.54
N LEU A 6 4.61 -6.42 7.15
CA LEU A 6 5.08 -5.94 5.85
C LEU A 6 6.60 -6.01 5.76
N ARG A 7 7.29 -5.70 6.86
CA ARG A 7 8.75 -5.74 6.86
C ARG A 7 9.30 -7.14 6.70
N SER A 8 8.53 -8.15 7.06
CA SER A 8 8.98 -9.54 6.91
C SER A 8 8.79 -10.05 5.48
N LYS A 9 8.07 -9.33 4.63
CA LYS A 9 7.83 -9.72 3.26
C LYS A 9 8.94 -9.24 2.35
N ASN A 10 9.18 -9.97 1.25
CA ASN A 10 10.16 -9.54 0.28
C ASN A 10 9.54 -8.52 -0.69
N GLU A 11 10.37 -7.93 -1.55
CA GLU A 11 9.91 -6.89 -2.47
C GLU A 11 8.80 -7.37 -3.39
N THR A 12 8.90 -8.59 -3.89
CA THR A 12 7.88 -9.13 -4.77
C THR A 12 6.53 -9.20 -4.08
N GLN A 13 6.53 -9.69 -2.85
CA GLN A 13 5.30 -9.80 -2.07
C GLN A 13 4.72 -8.42 -1.76
N LEU A 14 5.59 -7.47 -1.44
CA LEU A 14 5.15 -6.10 -1.17
C LEU A 14 4.55 -5.46 -2.40
N ASN A 15 5.16 -5.68 -3.55
CA ASN A 15 4.62 -5.14 -4.80
C ASN A 15 3.27 -5.76 -5.14
N GLU A 16 3.09 -7.03 -4.87
CA GLU A 16 1.80 -7.69 -5.08
C GLU A 16 0.73 -7.12 -4.15
N GLU A 17 1.10 -6.91 -2.89
CA GLU A 17 0.19 -6.28 -1.93
C GLU A 17 -0.21 -4.89 -2.40
N LEU A 18 0.77 -4.12 -2.84
CA LEU A 18 0.53 -2.77 -3.32
C LEU A 18 -0.40 -2.77 -4.52
N SER A 19 -0.17 -3.65 -5.47
CA SER A 19 -1.03 -3.76 -6.66
C SER A 19 -2.46 -4.07 -6.27
N GLY A 20 -2.65 -5.01 -5.36
CA GLY A 20 -3.97 -5.36 -4.88
C GLY A 20 -4.68 -4.20 -4.21
N LEU A 21 -3.95 -3.49 -3.37
CA LEU A 21 -4.52 -2.34 -2.67
C LEU A 21 -4.87 -1.20 -3.61
N LEU A 22 -4.02 -0.93 -4.59
CA LEU A 22 -4.30 0.10 -5.58
C LEU A 22 -5.53 -0.25 -6.41
N ARG A 23 -5.67 -1.51 -6.77
CA ARG A 23 -6.85 -1.97 -7.50
C ARG A 23 -8.10 -1.80 -6.67
N GLU A 24 -8.02 -2.15 -5.40
CA GLU A 24 -9.14 -1.98 -4.49
C GLU A 24 -9.50 -0.51 -4.32
N GLN A 25 -8.50 0.35 -4.19
CA GLN A 25 -8.72 1.79 -4.10
C GLN A 25 -9.44 2.32 -5.34
N PHE A 26 -9.01 1.87 -6.50
CA PHE A 26 -9.63 2.27 -7.75
C PHE A 26 -11.09 1.83 -7.80
N ASN A 27 -11.36 0.58 -7.42
CA ASN A 27 -12.73 0.07 -7.40
C ASN A 27 -13.62 0.86 -6.45
N LEU A 28 -13.09 1.19 -5.28
CA LEU A 28 -13.85 1.96 -4.30
C LEU A 28 -14.15 3.37 -4.80
N ARG A 29 -13.23 3.97 -5.55
CA ARG A 29 -13.47 5.26 -6.16
C ARG A 29 -14.61 5.20 -7.16
N MET A 30 -14.62 4.16 -7.97
CA MET A 30 -15.69 3.99 -8.94
C MET A 30 -17.03 3.80 -8.26
N GLN A 31 -17.05 3.01 -7.17
CA GLN A 31 -18.28 2.80 -6.42
C GLN A 31 -18.77 4.10 -5.79
N LYS A 32 -17.85 4.94 -5.33
CA LYS A 32 -18.22 6.23 -4.79
C LYS A 32 -18.90 7.09 -5.83
N GLY A 33 -18.44 6.99 -7.08
CA GLY A 33 -19.04 7.72 -8.18
C GLY A 33 -20.45 7.28 -8.48
N THR A 34 -20.86 6.07 -8.07
CA THR A 34 -22.20 5.58 -8.26
C THR A 34 -23.10 5.80 -7.04
N GLY A 35 -22.63 6.57 -6.07
CA GLY A 35 -23.47 6.97 -4.95
C GLY A 35 -23.41 6.07 -3.73
N GLN A 36 -22.47 5.14 -3.68
CA GLN A 36 -22.34 4.28 -2.52
C GLN A 36 -21.51 4.96 -1.44
N LEU A 37 -22.20 5.48 -0.43
CA LEU A 37 -21.58 6.30 0.61
C LEU A 37 -20.89 5.49 1.70
N ASN A 38 -21.22 4.21 1.82
CA ASN A 38 -20.70 3.38 2.92
C ASN A 38 -19.23 3.02 2.77
N ASN A 39 -18.62 3.38 1.65
CA ASN A 39 -17.25 2.97 1.37
C ASN A 39 -16.19 3.95 1.86
N SER A 40 -16.59 5.07 2.46
CA SER A 40 -15.62 6.08 2.85
C SER A 40 -14.65 5.59 3.94
N ALA A 41 -15.17 4.85 4.93
CA ALA A 41 -14.30 4.29 5.96
C ALA A 41 -13.34 3.27 5.38
N ARG A 42 -13.83 2.45 4.46
CA ARG A 42 -12.99 1.45 3.79
C ARG A 42 -11.93 2.12 2.93
N MET A 43 -12.28 3.20 2.24
CA MET A 43 -11.32 3.96 1.46
C MET A 43 -10.18 4.49 2.32
N LYS A 44 -10.51 5.01 3.49
CA LYS A 44 -9.49 5.50 4.41
C LYS A 44 -8.57 4.37 4.85
N GLY A 45 -9.13 3.19 5.13
CA GLY A 45 -8.33 2.04 5.50
C GLY A 45 -7.39 1.60 4.39
N VAL A 46 -7.91 1.54 3.17
CA VAL A 46 -7.11 1.15 2.02
C VAL A 46 -5.99 2.17 1.76
N ARG A 47 -6.32 3.45 1.83
CA ARG A 47 -5.30 4.49 1.62
C ARG A 47 -4.20 4.40 2.68
N ARG A 48 -4.58 4.13 3.92
CA ARG A 48 -3.60 3.95 4.99
C ARG A 48 -2.71 2.74 4.73
N ASP A 49 -3.31 1.64 4.28
CA ASP A 49 -2.56 0.44 3.96
C ASP A 49 -1.61 0.67 2.79
N VAL A 50 -2.06 1.37 1.76
CA VAL A 50 -1.19 1.74 0.64
C VAL A 50 0.01 2.54 1.14
N ALA A 51 -0.23 3.52 2.00
CA ALA A 51 0.85 4.32 2.54
C ALA A 51 1.84 3.48 3.34
N ARG A 52 1.34 2.52 4.11
CA ARG A 52 2.21 1.64 4.89
C ARG A 52 3.08 0.78 3.98
N VAL A 53 2.49 0.19 2.96
CA VAL A 53 3.24 -0.65 2.03
C VAL A 53 4.29 0.17 1.31
N LEU A 54 3.93 1.36 0.85
CA LEU A 54 4.89 2.24 0.19
C LEU A 54 6.03 2.62 1.12
N THR A 55 5.72 2.90 2.37
CA THR A 55 6.75 3.23 3.36
C THR A 55 7.73 2.09 3.53
N VAL A 56 7.22 0.87 3.66
CA VAL A 56 8.09 -0.30 3.84
C VAL A 56 8.92 -0.54 2.59
N ILE A 57 8.32 -0.40 1.41
CA ILE A 57 9.07 -0.55 0.16
C ILE A 57 10.21 0.47 0.10
N ASN A 58 9.91 1.71 0.46
CA ASN A 58 10.95 2.76 0.48
C ASN A 58 12.05 2.43 1.47
N GLU A 59 11.70 1.92 2.64
CA GLU A 59 12.70 1.53 3.63
C GLU A 59 13.62 0.47 3.07
N LYS A 60 13.05 -0.54 2.41
CA LYS A 60 13.85 -1.62 1.85
C LYS A 60 14.74 -1.13 0.72
N GLN A 61 14.24 -0.24 -0.12
CA GLN A 61 15.04 0.33 -1.19
C GLN A 61 16.17 1.20 -0.64
N LYS A 62 15.89 1.94 0.42
CA LYS A 62 16.93 2.74 1.08
C LYS A 62 18.03 1.86 1.64
N GLU A 63 17.65 0.75 2.26
CA GLU A 63 18.64 -0.18 2.78
C GLU A 63 19.54 -0.72 1.68
N LYS A 64 18.95 -1.05 0.53
CA LYS A 64 19.72 -1.56 -0.60
C LYS A 64 20.66 -0.51 -1.17
N SER A 65 20.21 0.74 -1.23
CA SER A 65 20.97 1.79 -1.89
C SER A 65 21.84 2.59 -0.93
N THR A 66 21.82 2.25 0.36
CA THR A 66 22.59 3.00 1.34
C THR A 66 24.08 3.00 1.00
N GLY A 67 24.59 1.89 0.53
CA GLY A 67 25.99 1.82 0.15
C GLY A 67 26.30 2.56 -1.13
N ASP A 68 25.32 2.69 -2.00
CA ASP A 68 25.50 3.33 -3.30
C ASP A 68 25.28 4.82 -3.26
N ALA A 69 24.56 5.31 -2.27
CA ALA A 69 24.21 6.71 -2.16
C ALA A 69 25.40 7.59 -1.83
N GLU A 70 26.46 6.99 -1.41
CA GLU A 70 27.68 7.73 -1.06
C GLU A 70 28.47 8.15 -2.31
#